data_f7045ff2a8c148767d15d01408d5f96d
#
_entry.id   f7045ff2a8c148767d15d01408d5f96d
#
_cell.length_a   1.000
_cell.length_b   1.000
_cell.length_c   1.000
_cell.angle_alpha   90.00
_cell.angle_beta   90.00
_cell.angle_gamma   90.00
#
_symmetry.space_group_name_H-M   'P 1'
#
loop_
_entity.id
_entity.type
_entity.pdbx_description
1 polymer ?
#
loop_
_entity_poly.entity_id
_entity_poly.type
_entity_poly.pdbx_seq_one_letter_code
_entity_poly.pdbx_strand_id
1 'polypeptide(L)' 'LEYTQDTDTNMLGHYQPIEILCEDNGKVVKGEVKTHAAGVYMTVDMGGMDLNMQWDSKLQEFRASRVGLDFVAQKPVTY' A
#
# COMPACT_ATOMS: atom_id res chain seq x y z
N LEU A 1 21.50 -17.93 7.09
CA LEU A 1 21.09 -17.89 7.40
C LEU A 1 20.74 -17.94 7.50
N GLU A 2 20.61 -17.75 7.41
CA GLU A 2 20.04 -17.66 7.69
C GLU A 2 19.51 -17.56 7.45
N TYR A 3 19.68 -17.44 7.27
CA TYR A 3 18.89 -17.21 7.24
C TYR A 3 18.27 -17.03 6.72
N THR A 4 18.28 -17.04 6.54
CA THR A 4 17.46 -16.85 6.30
C THR A 4 16.88 -16.73 6.17
N GLN A 5 16.48 -16.37 6.26
CA GLN A 5 15.73 -16.19 6.39
C GLN A 5 15.22 -15.77 6.16
N ASP A 6 14.98 -15.54 6.39
CA ASP A 6 14.40 -15.07 6.45
C ASP A 6 13.96 -14.37 5.65
N THR A 7 13.61 -14.53 5.24
CA THR A 7 13.49 -13.72 4.07
C THR A 7 12.12 -13.20 3.81
N ASP A 8 11.13 -14.04 3.93
CA ASP A 8 9.78 -13.66 3.62
C ASP A 8 9.28 -12.56 4.48
N THR A 9 9.54 -12.69 5.73
CA THR A 9 9.12 -11.67 6.67
C THR A 9 9.87 -10.39 6.42
N ASN A 10 11.07 -10.49 5.91
CA ASN A 10 11.86 -9.32 5.64
C ASN A 10 11.26 -8.45 4.55
N MET A 11 10.47 -9.04 3.69
CA MET A 11 9.89 -8.26 2.60
C MET A 11 9.00 -7.14 3.11
N LEU A 12 8.35 -7.34 4.24
CA LEU A 12 7.50 -6.31 4.79
C LEU A 12 8.26 -5.07 5.21
N GLY A 13 9.50 -5.23 5.62
CA GLY A 13 10.31 -4.10 6.02
C GLY A 13 11.04 -3.42 4.89
N HIS A 14 10.86 -3.90 3.66
CA HIS A 14 11.62 -3.41 2.53
C HIS A 14 10.90 -2.35 1.71
N TYR A 15 9.65 -2.07 2.00
CA TYR A 15 8.91 -1.04 1.26
C TYR A 15 9.10 0.31 1.91
N GLN A 16 9.27 1.32 1.08
CA GLN A 16 9.31 2.69 1.56
C GLN A 16 7.91 3.13 1.97
N PRO A 17 7.80 4.12 2.86
CA PRO A 17 6.50 4.69 3.17
C PRO A 17 5.83 5.16 1.88
N ILE A 18 4.53 4.92 1.78
CA ILE A 18 3.78 5.24 0.58
C ILE A 18 2.81 6.38 0.87
N GLU A 19 2.58 7.21 -0.13
CA GLU A 19 1.61 8.29 -0.02
C GLU A 19 0.28 7.84 -0.58
N ILE A 20 -0.78 8.07 0.18
CA ILE A 20 -2.13 7.72 -0.20
C ILE A 20 -2.93 8.99 -0.32
N LEU A 21 -3.47 9.24 -1.50
CA LEU A 21 -4.28 10.42 -1.77
C LEU A 21 -5.74 10.10 -1.55
N CYS A 22 -6.40 10.92 -0.75
CA CYS A 22 -7.85 10.89 -0.62
C CYS A 22 -8.42 11.82 -1.70
N GLU A 23 -9.07 11.25 -2.70
CA GLU A 23 -9.55 12.03 -3.84
C GLU A 23 -10.64 13.01 -3.46
N ASP A 24 -11.39 12.69 -2.42
CA ASP A 24 -12.55 13.52 -2.05
C ASP A 24 -12.15 14.86 -1.46
N ASN A 25 -11.00 14.94 -0.82
CA ASN A 25 -10.59 16.19 -0.18
C ASN A 25 -9.16 16.61 -0.54
N GLY A 26 -8.47 15.82 -1.38
CA GLY A 26 -7.11 16.16 -1.81
C GLY A 26 -6.04 15.97 -0.75
N LYS A 27 -6.36 15.38 0.38
CA LYS A 27 -5.37 15.18 1.43
C LYS A 27 -4.51 13.97 1.13
N VAL A 28 -3.24 14.04 1.55
CA VAL A 28 -2.29 12.96 1.39
C VAL A 28 -1.90 12.44 2.76
N VAL A 29 -1.94 11.12 2.92
CA VAL A 29 -1.57 10.45 4.16
C VAL A 29 -0.45 9.48 3.86
N LYS A 30 0.56 9.44 4.71
CA LYS A 30 1.63 8.44 4.57
C LYS A 30 1.22 7.17 5.30
N GLY A 31 1.51 6.05 4.66
CA GLY A 31 1.24 4.75 5.24
C GLY A 31 2.38 3.79 5.03
N GLU A 32 2.30 2.64 5.66
CA GLU A 32 3.30 1.59 5.53
C GLU A 32 2.70 0.39 4.84
N VAL A 33 3.37 -0.11 3.81
CA VAL A 33 2.90 -1.27 3.08
C VAL A 33 3.09 -2.51 3.93
N LYS A 34 1.99 -3.21 4.20
CA LYS A 34 2.01 -4.44 4.97
C LYS A 34 2.10 -5.67 4.08
N THR A 35 1.31 -5.70 3.02
CA THR A 35 1.36 -6.76 2.02
C THR A 35 1.19 -6.15 0.65
N HIS A 36 1.75 -6.81 -0.35
CA HIS A 36 1.68 -6.34 -1.72
C HIS A 36 1.77 -7.52 -2.68
N ALA A 37 0.78 -7.63 -3.56
CA ALA A 37 0.80 -8.57 -4.67
C ALA A 37 0.73 -7.73 -5.94
N ALA A 38 1.82 -7.70 -6.68
CA ALA A 38 1.96 -6.82 -7.85
C ALA A 38 0.83 -7.03 -8.85
N GLY A 39 0.18 -5.95 -9.24
CA GLY A 39 -0.92 -6.00 -10.18
C GLY A 39 -2.21 -6.58 -9.63
N VAL A 40 -2.30 -6.82 -8.34
CA VAL A 40 -3.47 -7.44 -7.74
C VAL A 40 -4.00 -6.61 -6.56
N TYR A 41 -3.27 -6.54 -5.47
CA TYR A 41 -3.74 -5.81 -4.29
C TYR A 41 -2.58 -5.34 -3.42
N MET A 42 -2.90 -4.47 -2.47
CA MET A 42 -1.95 -3.97 -1.51
C MET A 42 -2.69 -3.60 -0.23
N THR A 43 -2.12 -3.99 0.93
CA THR A 43 -2.66 -3.56 2.22
C THR A 43 -1.68 -2.58 2.84
N VAL A 44 -2.20 -1.43 3.27
CA VAL A 44 -1.39 -0.35 3.81
C VAL A 44 -1.88 0.00 5.20
N ASP A 45 -0.95 0.13 6.14
CA ASP A 45 -1.26 0.61 7.48
C ASP A 45 -1.19 2.13 7.47
N MET A 46 -2.30 2.76 7.79
CA MET A 46 -2.43 4.22 7.78
C MET A 46 -2.47 4.78 9.20
N GLY A 47 -1.65 4.24 10.09
CA GLY A 47 -1.60 4.73 11.46
C GLY A 47 -2.61 4.04 12.36
N GLY A 48 -2.61 2.70 12.33
CA GLY A 48 -3.51 1.89 13.15
C GLY A 48 -4.74 1.40 12.43
N MET A 49 -4.90 1.76 11.16
CA MET A 49 -6.02 1.31 10.35
C MET A 49 -5.48 0.76 9.05
N ASP A 50 -5.88 -0.47 8.71
CA ASP A 50 -5.46 -1.10 7.47
C ASP A 50 -6.40 -0.70 6.34
N LEU A 51 -5.80 -0.30 5.22
CA LEU A 51 -6.54 0.01 4.01
C LEU A 51 -6.20 -1.04 2.97
N ASN A 52 -7.21 -1.78 2.52
CA ASN A 52 -7.05 -2.81 1.50
C ASN A 52 -7.30 -2.18 0.14
N MET A 53 -6.28 -2.12 -0.70
CA MET A 53 -6.36 -1.49 -2.00
C MET A 53 -6.26 -2.53 -3.09
N GLN A 54 -6.94 -2.30 -4.21
CA GLN A 54 -6.90 -3.18 -5.36
C GLN A 54 -6.30 -2.45 -6.54
N TRP A 55 -5.57 -3.21 -7.36
CA TRP A 55 -4.92 -2.65 -8.53
C TRP A 55 -5.96 -2.34 -9.61
N ASP A 56 -5.91 -1.12 -10.13
CA ASP A 56 -6.70 -0.70 -11.27
C ASP A 56 -5.79 -0.62 -12.49
N SER A 57 -5.91 -1.57 -13.39
CA SER A 57 -5.02 -1.66 -14.54
C SER A 57 -5.28 -0.55 -15.56
N LYS A 58 -6.46 0.00 -15.58
CA LYS A 58 -6.76 1.09 -16.52
C LYS A 58 -6.11 2.37 -16.08
N LEU A 59 -6.16 2.67 -14.79
CA LEU A 59 -5.59 3.89 -14.23
C LEU A 59 -4.15 3.70 -13.77
N GLN A 60 -3.66 2.47 -13.75
CA GLN A 60 -2.30 2.16 -13.31
C GLN A 60 -2.03 2.64 -11.89
N GLU A 61 -2.96 2.34 -11.00
CA GLU A 61 -2.85 2.75 -9.60
C GLU A 61 -3.64 1.81 -8.71
N PHE A 62 -3.32 1.81 -7.41
CA PHE A 62 -4.09 1.09 -6.42
C PHE A 62 -5.22 1.98 -5.94
N ARG A 63 -6.41 1.39 -5.74
CA ARG A 63 -7.59 2.15 -5.34
C ARG A 63 -8.33 1.41 -4.23
N ALA A 64 -8.95 2.20 -3.35
CA ALA A 64 -9.78 1.65 -2.28
C ALA A 64 -10.86 2.66 -1.92
N SER A 65 -11.98 2.16 -1.40
CA SER A 65 -13.03 3.01 -0.84
C SER A 65 -13.24 2.61 0.61
N ARG A 66 -13.34 3.58 1.49
CA ARG A 66 -13.60 3.32 2.89
C ARG A 66 -14.36 4.50 3.49
N VAL A 67 -15.47 4.20 4.16
CA VAL A 67 -16.31 5.21 4.82
C VAL A 67 -16.72 6.31 3.85
N GLY A 68 -17.04 5.92 2.61
CA GLY A 68 -17.49 6.88 1.61
C GLY A 68 -16.40 7.71 0.97
N LEU A 69 -15.13 7.46 1.31
CA LEU A 69 -14.00 8.17 0.73
C LEU A 69 -13.23 7.27 -0.21
N ASP A 70 -12.72 7.84 -1.29
CA ASP A 70 -11.92 7.11 -2.27
C ASP A 70 -10.45 7.45 -2.09
N PHE A 71 -9.63 6.40 -2.06
CA PHE A 71 -8.19 6.52 -1.85
C PHE A 71 -7.45 5.93 -3.04
N VAL A 72 -6.34 6.58 -3.42
CA VAL A 72 -5.48 6.07 -4.49
C VAL A 72 -4.03 6.12 -4.05
N ALA A 73 -3.25 5.18 -4.57
CA ALA A 73 -1.82 5.11 -4.31
C ALA A 73 -1.10 4.55 -5.52
N GLN A 74 0.14 4.97 -5.70
CA GLN A 74 0.98 4.44 -6.76
C GLN A 74 1.61 3.14 -6.32
N LYS A 75 2.36 2.50 -7.21
CA LYS A 75 3.05 1.26 -6.88
C LYS A 75 4.03 1.50 -5.74
N PRO A 76 4.09 0.55 -4.79
CA PRO A 76 5.05 0.71 -3.71
C PRO A 76 6.49 0.61 -4.22
N VAL A 77 7.37 1.30 -3.54
CA VAL A 77 8.79 1.34 -3.89
C VAL A 77 9.57 0.63 -2.79
N THR A 78 10.50 -0.23 -3.20
CA THR A 78 11.37 -0.90 -2.24
C THR A 78 12.64 -0.08 -2.01
N TYR A 79 13.27 -0.35 -0.88
CA TYR A 79 14.56 0.28 -0.58
C TYR A 79 15.68 -0.24 -1.48
#